data_e0d2df7ea2f7fa6d4c9e35f2d33fb94b
#
_entry.id   e0d2df7ea2f7fa6d4c9e35f2d33fb94b
#
_cell.length_a   1.000
_cell.length_b   1.000
_cell.length_c   1.000
_cell.angle_alpha   90.00
_cell.angle_beta   90.00
_cell.angle_gamma   90.00
#
_symmetry.space_group_name_H-M   'P 1'
#
loop_
_entity.id
_entity.type
_entity.pdbx_description
1 polymer ?
#
loop_
_entity_poly.entity_id
_entity_poly.type
_entity_poly.pdbx_seq_one_letter_code
_entity_poly.pdbx_strand_id
1 'polypeptide(L)'
;MGEFAIGQSVARTEDPRFLMGRGCFLDDITLPRQVHAVVLRSPHAHARIISLDIRAARQSAGVLDIFTGDDWAAEGFGSLPCTEKLKRPDGGDMHKPFHPALVAGEVRRVGDPVAFVVADTINQAKDAAERIDIEYEELPSISSIEASSAPGAPAVWDDCPDNICFRHTQGDDAAVDSAFARAAHVIRDKFIINRVSANTMEPRGC
;
A
#
# COMPACT_ATOMS: atom_id res chain seq x y z
N MET A 1 18.71 -0.19 -45.88
CA MET A 1 17.85 -1.08 -45.10
C MET A 1 17.46 -0.31 -43.88
N GLY A 2 16.16 -0.11 -43.65
CA GLY A 2 15.70 0.55 -42.43
C GLY A 2 16.08 -0.29 -41.23
N GLU A 3 16.73 0.31 -40.25
CA GLU A 3 16.99 -0.31 -38.96
C GLU A 3 15.69 -0.30 -38.16
N PHE A 4 15.23 -1.48 -37.79
CA PHE A 4 14.04 -1.61 -36.94
C PHE A 4 14.47 -1.61 -35.48
N ALA A 5 13.69 -1.00 -34.59
CA ALA A 5 13.99 -0.84 -33.17
C ALA A 5 14.08 -2.18 -32.41
N ILE A 6 13.48 -3.25 -32.92
CA ILE A 6 13.48 -4.58 -32.28
C ILE A 6 14.91 -5.14 -32.26
N GLY A 7 15.44 -5.42 -31.09
CA GLY A 7 16.79 -5.96 -30.89
C GLY A 7 17.91 -4.94 -30.97
N GLN A 8 17.60 -3.65 -31.12
CA GLN A 8 18.57 -2.56 -31.15
C GLN A 8 18.60 -1.77 -29.84
N SER A 9 19.76 -1.24 -29.49
CA SER A 9 19.91 -0.30 -28.39
C SER A 9 19.45 1.08 -28.85
N VAL A 10 18.23 1.45 -28.49
CA VAL A 10 17.68 2.79 -28.75
C VAL A 10 17.85 3.64 -27.49
N ALA A 11 18.63 4.72 -27.59
CA ALA A 11 18.80 5.67 -26.50
C ALA A 11 17.48 6.44 -26.27
N ARG A 12 17.12 6.65 -25.01
CA ARG A 12 15.94 7.47 -24.65
C ARG A 12 16.24 8.94 -24.94
N THR A 13 15.24 9.64 -25.42
CA THR A 13 15.36 11.05 -25.81
C THR A 13 15.76 11.95 -24.63
N GLU A 14 15.36 11.58 -23.43
CA GLU A 14 15.60 12.35 -22.19
C GLU A 14 16.98 12.11 -21.57
N ASP A 15 17.64 10.99 -21.89
CA ASP A 15 18.91 10.60 -21.24
C ASP A 15 19.98 11.71 -21.29
N PRO A 16 20.23 12.41 -22.41
CA PRO A 16 21.19 13.50 -22.45
C PRO A 16 20.87 14.63 -21.47
N ARG A 17 19.59 14.96 -21.29
CA ARG A 17 19.15 16.00 -20.36
C ARG A 17 19.39 15.57 -18.91
N PHE A 18 19.03 14.34 -18.55
CA PHE A 18 19.19 13.82 -17.19
C PHE A 18 20.66 13.61 -16.82
N LEU A 19 21.46 13.06 -17.73
CA LEU A 19 22.90 12.86 -17.51
C LEU A 19 23.68 14.17 -17.35
N MET A 20 23.17 15.28 -17.89
CA MET A 20 23.76 16.61 -17.70
C MET A 20 23.21 17.35 -16.45
N GLY A 21 22.42 16.72 -15.60
CA GLY A 21 21.80 17.33 -14.43
C GLY A 21 20.75 18.40 -14.77
N ARG A 22 20.15 18.34 -15.96
CA ARG A 22 19.10 19.27 -16.42
C ARG A 22 17.69 18.70 -16.25
N GLY A 23 17.54 17.63 -15.46
CA GLY A 23 16.25 17.15 -15.00
C GLY A 23 15.61 18.16 -14.06
N CYS A 24 14.28 18.15 -14.00
CA CYS A 24 13.53 18.88 -13.01
C CYS A 24 12.47 17.92 -12.48
N PHE A 25 12.61 17.52 -11.24
CA PHE A 25 11.73 16.61 -10.53
C PHE A 25 10.95 17.36 -9.45
N LEU A 26 9.99 16.71 -8.84
CA LEU A 26 9.12 17.34 -7.85
C LEU A 26 9.91 17.99 -6.70
N ASP A 27 10.96 17.33 -6.22
CA ASP A 27 11.80 17.84 -5.12
C ASP A 27 12.67 19.06 -5.51
N ASP A 28 12.82 19.33 -6.82
CA ASP A 28 13.54 20.51 -7.33
C ASP A 28 12.64 21.74 -7.42
N ILE A 29 11.33 21.57 -7.21
CA ILE A 29 10.34 22.64 -7.35
C ILE A 29 10.11 23.28 -5.98
N THR A 30 10.29 24.60 -5.90
CA THR A 30 9.97 25.37 -4.71
C THR A 30 8.97 26.45 -5.06
N LEU A 31 7.81 26.43 -4.41
CA LEU A 31 6.74 27.40 -4.61
C LEU A 31 6.64 28.37 -3.41
N PRO A 32 6.18 29.60 -3.62
CA PRO A 32 5.87 30.49 -2.51
C PRO A 32 4.83 29.87 -1.57
N ARG A 33 5.09 29.88 -0.28
CA ARG A 33 4.23 29.32 0.77
C ARG A 33 4.07 27.78 0.67
N GLN A 34 5.00 27.11 0.03
CA GLN A 34 5.07 25.65 0.04
C GLN A 34 5.25 25.15 1.47
N VAL A 35 4.54 24.08 1.81
CA VAL A 35 4.71 23.35 3.06
C VAL A 35 5.14 21.92 2.75
N HIS A 36 5.67 21.26 3.75
CA HIS A 36 6.13 19.87 3.62
C HIS A 36 5.33 18.96 4.53
N ALA A 37 5.13 17.73 4.09
CA ALA A 37 4.41 16.76 4.89
C ALA A 37 5.13 15.42 4.97
N VAL A 38 4.95 14.75 6.12
CA VAL A 38 5.44 13.40 6.38
C VAL A 38 4.30 12.53 6.86
N VAL A 39 4.19 11.33 6.29
CA VAL A 39 3.25 10.31 6.75
C VAL A 39 3.96 9.44 7.77
N LEU A 40 3.51 9.43 9.02
CA LEU A 40 3.92 8.45 10.01
C LEU A 40 3.22 7.12 9.73
N ARG A 41 4.00 6.04 9.65
CA ARG A 41 3.51 4.72 9.26
C ARG A 41 3.74 3.71 10.36
N SER A 42 2.81 2.77 10.51
CA SER A 42 2.95 1.66 11.45
C SER A 42 4.12 0.74 11.09
N PRO A 43 4.94 0.34 12.06
CA PRO A 43 5.94 -0.71 11.89
C PRO A 43 5.34 -2.12 12.03
N HIS A 44 4.11 -2.25 12.53
CA HIS A 44 3.46 -3.54 12.82
C HIS A 44 2.67 -4.05 11.64
N ALA A 45 2.72 -5.37 11.45
CA ALA A 45 1.94 -6.05 10.41
C ALA A 45 0.46 -6.16 10.76
N HIS A 46 0.14 -6.27 12.06
CA HIS A 46 -1.22 -6.30 12.60
C HIS A 46 -1.14 -5.88 14.07
N ALA A 47 -1.79 -4.79 14.42
CA ALA A 47 -1.81 -4.30 15.80
C ALA A 47 -2.99 -3.36 16.04
N ARG A 48 -3.49 -3.34 17.28
CA ARG A 48 -4.42 -2.32 17.74
C ARG A 48 -3.64 -1.09 18.21
N ILE A 49 -4.10 0.08 17.85
CA ILE A 49 -3.60 1.36 18.39
C ILE A 49 -4.30 1.59 19.71
N ILE A 50 -3.56 1.45 20.82
CA ILE A 50 -4.10 1.66 22.17
C ILE A 50 -4.15 3.16 22.49
N SER A 51 -3.09 3.88 22.12
CA SER A 51 -3.02 5.32 22.27
C SER A 51 -2.16 5.94 21.15
N LEU A 52 -2.50 7.17 20.80
CA LEU A 52 -1.73 8.01 19.87
C LEU A 52 -1.69 9.43 20.45
N ASP A 53 -0.51 9.84 20.93
CA ASP A 53 -0.31 11.16 21.54
C ASP A 53 0.53 12.07 20.62
N ILE A 54 -0.12 13.09 20.07
CA ILE A 54 0.49 14.09 19.17
C ILE A 54 0.89 15.40 19.88
N ARG A 55 0.65 15.54 21.18
CA ARG A 55 0.81 16.81 21.89
C ARG A 55 2.24 17.34 21.83
N ALA A 56 3.24 16.48 22.05
CA ALA A 56 4.63 16.88 22.00
C ALA A 56 5.08 17.22 20.56
N ALA A 57 4.60 16.47 19.58
CA ALA A 57 4.86 16.72 18.17
C ALA A 57 4.24 18.03 17.71
N ARG A 58 3.01 18.32 18.09
CA ARG A 58 2.27 19.54 17.73
C ARG A 58 2.93 20.82 18.25
N GLN A 59 3.70 20.73 19.35
CA GLN A 59 4.48 21.83 19.91
C GLN A 59 5.87 22.00 19.29
N SER A 60 6.26 21.17 18.34
CA SER A 60 7.54 21.26 17.67
C SER A 60 7.61 22.49 16.76
N ALA A 61 8.79 23.12 16.69
CA ALA A 61 8.98 24.31 15.90
C ALA A 61 8.72 24.08 14.41
N GLY A 62 7.95 24.94 13.79
CA GLY A 62 7.60 24.88 12.36
C GLY A 62 6.51 23.88 12.01
N VAL A 63 5.94 23.15 12.96
CA VAL A 63 4.76 22.31 12.74
C VAL A 63 3.53 23.20 12.56
N LEU A 64 2.81 22.98 11.47
CA LEU A 64 1.59 23.71 11.15
C LEU A 64 0.36 22.95 11.61
N ASP A 65 0.30 21.64 11.34
CA ASP A 65 -0.74 20.77 11.86
C ASP A 65 -0.33 19.29 11.80
N ILE A 66 -1.09 18.46 12.53
CA ILE A 66 -0.96 16.99 12.52
C ILE A 66 -2.38 16.42 12.47
N PHE A 67 -2.61 15.56 11.48
CA PHE A 67 -3.87 14.86 11.27
C PHE A 67 -3.71 13.40 11.59
N THR A 68 -4.73 12.80 12.19
CA THR A 68 -4.77 11.39 12.61
C THR A 68 -5.93 10.65 11.94
N GLY A 69 -6.02 9.35 12.14
CA GLY A 69 -7.16 8.57 11.70
C GLY A 69 -8.49 8.98 12.34
N ASP A 70 -8.45 9.48 13.57
CA ASP A 70 -9.63 10.01 14.26
C ASP A 70 -10.13 11.31 13.62
N ASP A 71 -9.22 12.21 13.22
CA ASP A 71 -9.57 13.42 12.47
C ASP A 71 -10.20 13.05 11.12
N TRP A 72 -9.63 12.05 10.40
CA TRP A 72 -10.19 11.54 9.16
C TRP A 72 -11.63 11.04 9.32
N ALA A 73 -11.87 10.31 10.39
CA ALA A 73 -13.20 9.77 10.69
C ALA A 73 -14.18 10.87 11.11
N ALA A 74 -13.75 11.85 11.90
CA ALA A 74 -14.56 12.96 12.37
C ALA A 74 -15.04 13.87 11.22
N GLU A 75 -14.23 14.05 10.17
CA GLU A 75 -14.60 14.78 8.96
C GLU A 75 -15.54 13.99 8.03
N GLY A 76 -15.83 12.73 8.35
CA GLY A 76 -16.73 11.88 7.59
C GLY A 76 -16.14 11.41 6.25
N PHE A 77 -14.82 11.46 6.08
CA PHE A 77 -14.15 10.92 4.90
C PHE A 77 -14.27 9.41 4.84
N GLY A 78 -14.58 8.91 3.65
CA GLY A 78 -14.81 7.49 3.43
C GLY A 78 -13.53 6.69 3.17
N SER A 79 -13.77 5.48 2.71
CA SER A 79 -12.73 4.57 2.20
C SER A 79 -12.34 4.92 0.77
N LEU A 80 -11.12 4.56 0.37
CA LEU A 80 -10.76 4.51 -1.04
C LEU A 80 -11.73 3.58 -1.78
N PRO A 81 -12.36 4.02 -2.88
CA PRO A 81 -13.40 3.25 -3.55
C PRO A 81 -12.80 2.02 -4.24
N CYS A 82 -13.43 0.86 -4.03
CA CYS A 82 -13.19 -0.34 -4.82
C CYS A 82 -14.33 -0.53 -5.81
N THR A 83 -14.05 -0.36 -7.10
CA THR A 83 -15.04 -0.43 -8.18
C THR A 83 -15.27 -1.86 -8.69
N GLU A 84 -14.39 -2.80 -8.32
CA GLU A 84 -14.50 -4.20 -8.75
C GLU A 84 -15.77 -4.87 -8.22
N LYS A 85 -16.35 -5.75 -9.06
CA LYS A 85 -17.58 -6.49 -8.78
C LYS A 85 -17.33 -7.99 -8.99
N LEU A 86 -16.55 -8.58 -8.12
CA LEU A 86 -16.26 -10.01 -8.14
C LEU A 86 -17.08 -10.75 -7.07
N LYS A 87 -17.02 -12.07 -7.07
CA LYS A 87 -17.78 -12.91 -6.15
C LYS A 87 -16.85 -13.71 -5.24
N ARG A 88 -17.32 -13.97 -4.03
CA ARG A 88 -16.71 -14.90 -3.09
C ARG A 88 -16.98 -16.36 -3.52
N PRO A 89 -16.27 -17.35 -2.95
CA PRO A 89 -16.52 -18.77 -3.23
C PRO A 89 -17.94 -19.23 -2.91
N ASP A 90 -18.60 -18.59 -1.96
CA ASP A 90 -19.98 -18.86 -1.53
C ASP A 90 -21.05 -18.20 -2.42
N GLY A 91 -20.63 -17.45 -3.45
CA GLY A 91 -21.51 -16.73 -4.37
C GLY A 91 -21.90 -15.33 -3.87
N GLY A 92 -21.53 -14.96 -2.65
CA GLY A 92 -21.73 -13.61 -2.10
C GLY A 92 -20.87 -12.56 -2.83
N ASP A 93 -21.11 -11.29 -2.52
CA ASP A 93 -20.28 -10.21 -3.05
C ASP A 93 -18.87 -10.25 -2.45
N MET A 94 -17.87 -9.79 -3.22
CA MET A 94 -16.50 -9.73 -2.74
C MET A 94 -16.39 -8.87 -1.47
N HIS A 95 -15.53 -9.30 -0.56
CA HIS A 95 -15.20 -8.48 0.60
C HIS A 95 -14.45 -7.21 0.17
N LYS A 96 -14.91 -6.06 0.63
CA LYS A 96 -14.32 -4.75 0.35
C LYS A 96 -13.91 -4.11 1.68
N PRO A 97 -12.68 -4.33 2.12
CA PRO A 97 -12.23 -3.79 3.40
C PRO A 97 -12.28 -2.25 3.40
N PHE A 98 -12.57 -1.67 4.54
CA PHE A 98 -12.46 -0.23 4.74
C PHE A 98 -10.99 0.19 4.64
N HIS A 99 -10.68 1.12 3.74
CA HIS A 99 -9.31 1.53 3.43
C HIS A 99 -9.18 3.05 3.46
N PRO A 100 -9.08 3.65 4.66
CA PRO A 100 -8.95 5.09 4.82
C PRO A 100 -7.55 5.58 4.45
N ALA A 101 -7.39 6.88 4.22
CA ALA A 101 -6.08 7.48 4.01
C ALA A 101 -5.26 7.56 5.29
N LEU A 102 -5.91 7.69 6.46
CA LEU A 102 -5.30 7.58 7.78
C LEU A 102 -6.09 6.56 8.60
N VAL A 103 -5.38 5.64 9.24
CA VAL A 103 -5.96 4.54 9.99
C VAL A 103 -6.21 4.95 11.44
N ALA A 104 -7.41 4.64 11.95
CA ALA A 104 -7.76 4.72 13.36
C ALA A 104 -7.96 3.30 13.93
N GLY A 105 -7.62 3.13 15.18
CA GLY A 105 -7.92 1.94 15.98
C GLY A 105 -7.07 0.72 15.69
N GLU A 106 -6.92 0.29 14.42
CA GLU A 106 -6.20 -0.95 14.11
C GLU A 106 -5.46 -0.90 12.78
N VAL A 107 -4.17 -1.20 12.81
CA VAL A 107 -3.32 -1.35 11.62
C VAL A 107 -3.26 -2.81 11.18
N ARG A 108 -3.29 -3.08 9.88
CA ARG A 108 -3.38 -4.42 9.29
C ARG A 108 -2.27 -4.75 8.31
N ARG A 109 -1.29 -3.86 8.18
CA ARG A 109 -0.08 -4.10 7.39
C ARG A 109 1.04 -3.18 7.85
N VAL A 110 2.27 -3.61 7.66
CA VAL A 110 3.43 -2.73 7.79
C VAL A 110 3.29 -1.56 6.80
N GLY A 111 3.44 -0.34 7.30
CA GLY A 111 3.32 0.87 6.50
C GLY A 111 1.93 1.49 6.44
N ASP A 112 0.95 0.98 7.19
CA ASP A 112 -0.35 1.66 7.34
C ASP A 112 -0.14 3.09 7.85
N PRO A 113 -0.72 4.12 7.20
CA PRO A 113 -0.57 5.50 7.58
C PRO A 113 -1.40 5.80 8.84
N VAL A 114 -0.75 6.26 9.91
CA VAL A 114 -1.40 6.52 11.21
C VAL A 114 -1.48 8.00 11.57
N ALA A 115 -0.56 8.81 11.03
CA ALA A 115 -0.61 10.27 11.17
C ALA A 115 0.00 10.97 9.95
N PHE A 116 -0.43 12.21 9.73
CA PHE A 116 0.05 13.08 8.65
C PHE A 116 0.51 14.40 9.27
N VAL A 117 1.81 14.65 9.24
CA VAL A 117 2.45 15.81 9.86
C VAL A 117 2.77 16.85 8.79
N VAL A 118 2.30 18.08 8.97
CA VAL A 118 2.55 19.21 8.07
C VAL A 118 3.43 20.24 8.78
N ALA A 119 4.52 20.66 8.11
CA ALA A 119 5.46 21.64 8.67
C ALA A 119 6.05 22.55 7.58
N ASP A 120 6.74 23.62 8.01
CA ASP A 120 7.41 24.56 7.11
C ASP A 120 8.54 23.92 6.31
N THR A 121 9.21 22.91 6.87
CA THR A 121 10.28 22.16 6.21
C THR A 121 10.12 20.65 6.40
N ILE A 122 10.69 19.89 5.46
CA ILE A 122 10.66 18.42 5.54
C ILE A 122 11.35 17.88 6.80
N ASN A 123 12.42 18.51 7.27
CA ASN A 123 13.13 18.08 8.47
C ASN A 123 12.28 18.33 9.72
N GLN A 124 11.62 19.48 9.83
CA GLN A 124 10.68 19.76 10.92
C GLN A 124 9.51 18.77 10.94
N ALA A 125 8.98 18.40 9.77
CA ALA A 125 7.94 17.39 9.69
C ALA A 125 8.43 16.00 10.17
N LYS A 126 9.66 15.60 9.81
CA LYS A 126 10.29 14.36 10.26
C LYS A 126 10.54 14.35 11.77
N ASP A 127 11.18 15.41 12.28
CA ASP A 127 11.48 15.54 13.71
C ASP A 127 10.20 15.54 14.57
N ALA A 128 9.14 16.15 14.06
CA ALA A 128 7.84 16.12 14.72
C ALA A 128 7.20 14.74 14.67
N ALA A 129 7.28 14.03 13.54
CA ALA A 129 6.76 12.68 13.42
C ALA A 129 7.41 11.70 14.41
N GLU A 130 8.72 11.84 14.68
CA GLU A 130 9.46 11.06 15.66
C GLU A 130 9.04 11.36 17.12
N ARG A 131 8.34 12.47 17.37
CA ARG A 131 7.82 12.87 18.70
C ARG A 131 6.38 12.46 18.95
N ILE A 132 5.74 11.82 17.97
CA ILE A 132 4.43 11.20 18.15
C ILE A 132 4.61 9.92 18.94
N ASP A 133 3.95 9.81 20.08
CA ASP A 133 3.98 8.61 20.91
C ASP A 133 2.79 7.72 20.58
N ILE A 134 3.05 6.45 20.23
CA ILE A 134 2.03 5.48 19.85
C ILE A 134 2.25 4.18 20.63
N GLU A 135 1.23 3.77 21.34
CA GLU A 135 1.20 2.47 22.00
C GLU A 135 0.42 1.47 21.14
N TYR A 136 1.05 0.35 20.82
CA TYR A 136 0.46 -0.72 20.04
C TYR A 136 0.29 -2.00 20.87
N GLU A 137 -0.83 -2.67 20.69
CA GLU A 137 -1.03 -4.07 21.09
C GLU A 137 -0.91 -4.95 19.85
N GLU A 138 0.17 -5.74 19.78
CA GLU A 138 0.39 -6.62 18.64
C GLU A 138 -0.67 -7.72 18.56
N LEU A 139 -1.17 -7.95 17.34
CA LEU A 139 -2.13 -9.00 17.01
C LEU A 139 -1.49 -10.07 16.12
N PRO A 140 -2.06 -11.28 16.07
CA PRO A 140 -1.59 -12.31 15.14
C PRO A 140 -1.60 -11.81 13.71
N SER A 141 -0.48 -11.97 13.01
CA SER A 141 -0.31 -11.49 11.63
C SER A 141 0.02 -12.63 10.67
N ILE A 142 -0.20 -12.40 9.39
CA ILE A 142 0.03 -13.37 8.31
C ILE A 142 0.93 -12.75 7.27
N SER A 143 2.01 -13.46 6.90
CA SER A 143 3.00 -12.98 5.92
C SER A 143 3.00 -13.75 4.60
N SER A 144 2.30 -14.88 4.50
CA SER A 144 2.27 -15.69 3.27
C SER A 144 0.85 -16.03 2.81
N ILE A 145 0.71 -16.25 1.50
CA ILE A 145 -0.58 -16.62 0.88
C ILE A 145 -1.06 -17.97 1.43
N GLU A 146 -0.16 -18.94 1.57
CA GLU A 146 -0.47 -20.27 2.11
C GLU A 146 -0.98 -20.18 3.55
N ALA A 147 -0.30 -19.40 4.38
CA ALA A 147 -0.71 -19.23 5.78
C ALA A 147 -2.06 -18.52 5.89
N SER A 148 -2.36 -17.57 4.99
CA SER A 148 -3.62 -16.81 5.03
C SER A 148 -4.86 -17.65 4.76
N SER A 149 -4.73 -18.69 3.94
CA SER A 149 -5.84 -19.60 3.57
C SER A 149 -5.82 -20.92 4.32
N ALA A 150 -4.90 -21.12 5.27
CA ALA A 150 -4.83 -22.34 6.07
C ALA A 150 -6.00 -22.43 7.06
N PRO A 151 -6.50 -23.65 7.35
CA PRO A 151 -7.49 -23.81 8.39
C PRO A 151 -7.01 -23.27 9.76
N GLY A 152 -7.80 -22.40 10.38
CA GLY A 152 -7.45 -21.76 11.65
C GLY A 152 -6.50 -20.57 11.53
N ALA A 153 -6.24 -20.06 10.32
CA ALA A 153 -5.50 -18.83 10.13
C ALA A 153 -6.19 -17.66 10.86
N PRO A 154 -5.43 -16.77 11.50
CA PRO A 154 -6.04 -15.57 12.09
C PRO A 154 -6.69 -14.71 11.01
N ALA A 155 -7.86 -14.17 11.32
CA ALA A 155 -8.52 -13.22 10.41
C ALA A 155 -7.78 -11.88 10.40
N VAL A 156 -7.56 -11.33 9.20
CA VAL A 156 -7.05 -9.96 9.05
C VAL A 156 -8.19 -8.94 9.22
N TRP A 157 -9.41 -9.35 8.85
CA TRP A 157 -10.64 -8.58 9.00
C TRP A 157 -11.70 -9.46 9.65
N ASP A 158 -12.31 -8.99 10.74
CA ASP A 158 -13.29 -9.78 11.50
C ASP A 158 -14.49 -10.22 10.65
N ASP A 159 -14.88 -9.40 9.69
CA ASP A 159 -15.97 -9.69 8.75
C ASP A 159 -15.53 -10.52 7.52
N CYS A 160 -14.26 -10.95 7.46
CA CYS A 160 -13.71 -11.83 6.44
C CYS A 160 -12.82 -12.93 7.07
N PRO A 161 -13.41 -13.85 7.88
CA PRO A 161 -12.65 -14.76 8.73
C PRO A 161 -11.83 -15.82 7.98
N ASP A 162 -12.10 -16.03 6.70
CA ASP A 162 -11.36 -16.94 5.82
C ASP A 162 -10.26 -16.22 5.01
N ASN A 163 -10.10 -14.91 5.18
CA ASN A 163 -9.16 -14.04 4.45
C ASN A 163 -9.32 -14.07 2.91
N ILE A 164 -10.47 -14.52 2.39
CA ILE A 164 -10.73 -14.61 0.95
C ILE A 164 -11.65 -13.46 0.51
N CYS A 165 -11.10 -12.45 -0.13
CA CYS A 165 -11.89 -11.35 -0.68
C CYS A 165 -12.80 -11.81 -1.81
N PHE A 166 -12.27 -12.57 -2.76
CA PHE A 166 -13.00 -13.09 -3.93
C PHE A 166 -12.29 -14.31 -4.51
N ARG A 167 -13.00 -15.03 -5.37
CA ARG A 167 -12.43 -16.04 -6.27
C ARG A 167 -12.84 -15.69 -7.70
N HIS A 168 -11.89 -15.69 -8.59
CA HIS A 168 -12.12 -15.53 -10.02
C HIS A 168 -11.57 -16.71 -10.78
N THR A 169 -12.40 -17.34 -11.63
CA THR A 169 -12.02 -18.42 -12.52
C THR A 169 -12.38 -18.03 -13.94
N GLN A 170 -11.56 -18.43 -14.90
CA GLN A 170 -11.79 -18.21 -16.31
C GLN A 170 -11.35 -19.44 -17.09
N GLY A 171 -12.18 -19.91 -18.00
CA GLY A 171 -11.93 -21.09 -18.81
C GLY A 171 -12.98 -22.17 -18.61
N ASP A 172 -12.73 -23.34 -19.19
CA ASP A 172 -13.55 -24.55 -19.09
C ASP A 172 -12.77 -25.62 -18.31
N ASP A 173 -13.08 -25.75 -17.01
CA ASP A 173 -12.41 -26.67 -16.10
C ASP A 173 -12.53 -28.12 -16.57
N ALA A 174 -13.72 -28.52 -17.09
CA ALA A 174 -13.96 -29.89 -17.56
C ALA A 174 -13.12 -30.22 -18.80
N ALA A 175 -12.99 -29.29 -19.73
CA ALA A 175 -12.13 -29.44 -20.90
C ALA A 175 -10.65 -29.52 -20.51
N VAL A 176 -10.20 -28.71 -19.53
CA VAL A 176 -8.84 -28.72 -18.98
C VAL A 176 -8.55 -30.09 -18.31
N ASP A 177 -9.40 -30.54 -17.40
CA ASP A 177 -9.25 -31.81 -16.71
C ASP A 177 -9.20 -32.99 -17.71
N SER A 178 -10.06 -32.96 -18.71
CA SER A 178 -10.07 -33.96 -19.79
C SER A 178 -8.78 -33.92 -20.61
N ALA A 179 -8.21 -32.76 -20.87
CA ALA A 179 -6.94 -32.65 -21.58
C ALA A 179 -5.78 -33.18 -20.74
N PHE A 180 -5.71 -32.87 -19.46
CA PHE A 180 -4.70 -33.42 -18.55
C PHE A 180 -4.79 -34.93 -18.41
N ALA A 181 -6.00 -35.50 -18.32
CA ALA A 181 -6.21 -36.93 -18.22
C ALA A 181 -5.71 -37.70 -19.46
N ARG A 182 -5.68 -37.07 -20.64
CA ARG A 182 -5.21 -37.67 -21.90
C ARG A 182 -3.77 -37.34 -22.25
N ALA A 183 -3.13 -36.45 -21.49
CA ALA A 183 -1.77 -35.99 -21.78
C ALA A 183 -0.77 -37.14 -21.56
N ALA A 184 0.14 -37.35 -22.50
CA ALA A 184 1.21 -38.35 -22.37
C ALA A 184 2.22 -37.97 -21.27
N HIS A 185 2.41 -36.68 -21.05
CA HIS A 185 3.29 -36.16 -20.02
C HIS A 185 2.63 -34.94 -19.37
N VAL A 186 2.68 -34.85 -18.04
CA VAL A 186 2.19 -33.71 -17.25
C VAL A 186 3.34 -33.21 -16.40
N ILE A 187 3.69 -31.92 -16.58
CA ILE A 187 4.67 -31.22 -15.74
C ILE A 187 3.88 -30.29 -14.84
N ARG A 188 4.22 -30.30 -13.55
CA ARG A 188 3.68 -29.35 -12.56
C ARG A 188 4.82 -28.58 -11.92
N ASP A 189 4.67 -27.27 -11.87
CA ASP A 189 5.63 -26.41 -11.19
C ASP A 189 4.90 -25.32 -10.42
N LYS A 190 5.57 -24.75 -9.41
CA LYS A 190 5.03 -23.67 -8.58
C LYS A 190 5.94 -22.46 -8.69
N PHE A 191 5.42 -21.40 -9.26
CA PHE A 191 6.12 -20.12 -9.35
C PHE A 191 5.65 -19.20 -8.22
N ILE A 192 6.62 -18.58 -7.52
CA ILE A 192 6.35 -17.56 -6.51
C ILE A 192 6.76 -16.21 -7.08
N ILE A 193 5.77 -15.36 -7.31
CA ILE A 193 5.99 -13.98 -7.74
C ILE A 193 5.91 -13.09 -6.49
N ASN A 194 7.02 -12.47 -6.14
CA ASN A 194 7.08 -11.58 -4.99
C ASN A 194 6.17 -10.36 -5.19
N ARG A 195 5.48 -9.97 -4.12
CA ARG A 195 4.66 -8.75 -4.09
C ARG A 195 5.54 -7.54 -3.83
N VAL A 196 6.18 -7.06 -4.89
CA VAL A 196 6.98 -5.84 -4.87
C VAL A 196 6.25 -4.75 -5.66
N SER A 197 6.34 -3.51 -5.20
CA SER A 197 5.84 -2.35 -5.93
C SER A 197 6.97 -1.68 -6.70
N ALA A 198 6.67 -1.19 -7.90
CA ALA A 198 7.58 -0.31 -8.62
C ALA A 198 7.53 1.07 -7.94
N ASN A 199 8.57 1.38 -7.17
CA ASN A 199 8.72 2.70 -6.58
C ASN A 199 9.54 3.57 -7.53
N THR A 200 8.99 4.71 -7.92
CA THR A 200 9.71 5.71 -8.70
C THR A 200 10.69 6.46 -7.80
N MET A 201 11.79 6.94 -8.38
CA MET A 201 12.74 7.81 -7.65
C MET A 201 12.14 9.19 -7.38
N GLU A 202 11.19 9.62 -8.20
CA GLU A 202 10.45 10.85 -8.00
C GLU A 202 9.30 10.62 -7.01
N PRO A 203 9.27 11.33 -5.86
CA PRO A 203 8.18 11.22 -4.89
C PRO A 203 6.90 11.81 -5.45
N ARG A 204 5.80 11.58 -4.73
CA ARG A 204 4.52 12.22 -5.01
C ARG A 204 4.42 13.54 -4.26
N GLY A 205 3.80 14.53 -4.91
CA GLY A 205 3.47 15.81 -4.29
C GLY A 205 2.18 16.38 -4.88
N CYS A 206 1.62 17.38 -4.22
CA CYS A 206 0.41 18.09 -4.62
C CYS A 206 0.49 19.59 -4.25
#